data_8ff0bcd583c19dedaa67f1faee6a8e71
#
_entry.id   8ff0bcd583c19dedaa67f1faee6a8e71
#
_cell.length_a   1.000
_cell.length_b   1.000
_cell.length_c   1.000
_cell.angle_alpha   90.00
_cell.angle_beta   90.00
_cell.angle_gamma   90.00
#
_symmetry.space_group_name_H-M   'P 1'
#
loop_
_entity.id
_entity.type
_entity.pdbx_description
1 polymer ?
#
loop_
_entity_poly.entity_id
_entity_poly.type
_entity_poly.pdbx_seq_one_letter_code
_entity_poly.pdbx_strand_id
1 'polypeptide(L)'
;MLFHIIIAQEVRDMYQLIRSKHGDKNSIQQRQAGELEYLVFPKLEETGVVKHLFTTRTGGVSSGIYATMNLSFSRGDDPLNVMENYRRIGEVLETDPEHMVASRQTHTTNIHAVTEKDCGNGIGRASSYEDIDGLVTDVPGIALVTYYADCVPLYFVDPVHRAIGLAHSGWRGTVAGMAACMVLYMQEHFHSRPEDLMTAIGPSICADCYEIGEDVAEQFRGHFPEKVLQKGKAPGKYQLDLWQANRSILLNAGVLPEHIAVTDVCTCHNPEYLFSHRASHGQRGNLAAFLMLKNNS
;
A
#
# COMPACT_ATOMS: atom_id res chain seq x y z
N MET A 1 46.62 -13.08 21.64
CA MET A 1 45.62 -12.34 22.44
C MET A 1 44.75 -11.56 21.45
N LEU A 2 43.72 -12.24 20.88
CA LEU A 2 42.82 -11.63 19.90
C LEU A 2 41.66 -10.92 20.66
N PHE A 3 41.63 -9.61 20.59
CA PHE A 3 40.49 -8.82 21.05
C PHE A 3 39.31 -9.01 20.07
N HIS A 4 38.29 -9.73 20.49
CA HIS A 4 36.98 -9.68 19.85
C HIS A 4 36.33 -8.35 20.22
N ILE A 5 36.29 -7.42 19.28
CA ILE A 5 35.46 -6.23 19.38
C ILE A 5 34.03 -6.70 19.10
N ILE A 6 33.24 -6.90 20.16
CA ILE A 6 31.82 -7.05 20.07
C ILE A 6 31.29 -5.62 19.85
N ILE A 7 30.98 -5.30 18.58
CA ILE A 7 30.18 -4.10 18.27
C ILE A 7 28.78 -4.39 18.77
N ALA A 8 28.43 -3.83 19.92
CA ALA A 8 27.05 -3.80 20.37
C ALA A 8 26.25 -3.01 19.31
N GLN A 9 25.43 -3.70 18.54
CA GLN A 9 24.45 -3.09 17.67
C GLN A 9 23.45 -2.38 18.60
N GLU A 10 23.47 -1.05 18.64
CA GLU A 10 22.45 -0.28 19.34
C GLU A 10 21.10 -0.66 18.73
N VAL A 11 20.29 -1.38 19.49
CA VAL A 11 18.88 -1.63 19.13
C VAL A 11 18.19 -0.28 19.22
N ARG A 12 17.98 0.35 18.08
CA ARG A 12 17.23 1.59 18.00
C ARG A 12 15.79 1.26 18.33
N ASP A 13 15.20 1.97 19.29
CA ASP A 13 13.78 1.80 19.58
C ASP A 13 12.95 2.09 18.32
N MET A 14 12.04 1.19 17.98
CA MET A 14 11.13 1.37 16.85
C MET A 14 10.29 2.64 17.05
N TYR A 15 9.94 3.29 15.94
CA TYR A 15 9.09 4.48 15.96
C TYR A 15 7.77 4.21 16.69
N GLN A 16 7.37 5.12 17.57
CA GLN A 16 6.10 5.02 18.27
C GLN A 16 4.94 5.55 17.39
N LEU A 17 4.17 4.65 16.81
CA LEU A 17 3.05 4.99 15.93
C LEU A 17 1.92 5.70 16.67
N ILE A 18 1.47 6.81 16.10
CA ILE A 18 0.19 7.44 16.47
C ILE A 18 -0.92 6.70 15.73
N ARG A 19 -1.73 5.94 16.48
CA ARG A 19 -2.80 5.13 15.92
C ARG A 19 -4.12 5.88 15.85
N SER A 20 -4.84 5.68 14.76
CA SER A 20 -6.16 6.25 14.51
C SER A 20 -7.26 5.41 15.14
N LYS A 21 -8.34 6.05 15.56
CA LYS A 21 -9.56 5.40 16.06
C LYS A 21 -10.47 4.84 14.94
N HIS A 22 -10.17 5.16 13.68
CA HIS A 22 -11.02 4.84 12.52
C HIS A 22 -10.78 3.45 11.93
N GLY A 23 -9.65 2.82 12.24
CA GLY A 23 -9.30 1.48 11.77
C GLY A 23 -9.53 0.38 12.80
N ASP A 24 -9.16 -0.83 12.42
CA ASP A 24 -9.18 -2.00 13.31
C ASP A 24 -7.92 -1.99 14.18
N LYS A 25 -8.09 -2.03 15.49
CA LYS A 25 -6.95 -2.02 16.41
C LYS A 25 -6.00 -3.19 16.16
N ASN A 26 -4.70 -2.87 16.06
CA ASN A 26 -3.63 -3.85 15.86
C ASN A 26 -3.75 -4.70 14.58
N SER A 27 -4.52 -4.24 13.59
CA SER A 27 -4.64 -4.90 12.30
C SER A 27 -3.33 -4.92 11.53
N ILE A 28 -2.44 -3.96 11.81
CA ILE A 28 -1.13 -3.80 11.19
C ILE A 28 -0.03 -3.76 12.25
N GLN A 29 1.11 -4.40 11.97
CA GLN A 29 2.25 -4.52 12.86
C GLN A 29 3.52 -3.96 12.22
N GLN A 30 4.38 -3.36 13.06
CA GLN A 30 5.73 -2.97 12.68
C GLN A 30 6.66 -4.17 12.68
N ARG A 31 7.57 -4.20 11.70
CA ARG A 31 8.68 -5.14 11.59
C ARG A 31 9.95 -4.36 11.33
N GLN A 32 11.09 -4.95 11.65
CA GLN A 32 12.41 -4.35 11.43
C GLN A 32 13.37 -5.38 10.83
N ALA A 33 14.16 -4.95 9.85
CA ALA A 33 15.27 -5.69 9.27
C ALA A 33 16.47 -4.74 9.14
N GLY A 34 17.44 -4.84 10.06
CA GLY A 34 18.50 -3.85 10.18
C GLY A 34 17.94 -2.46 10.50
N GLU A 35 18.28 -1.48 9.67
CA GLU A 35 17.76 -0.09 9.78
C GLU A 35 16.40 0.11 9.12
N LEU A 36 15.95 -0.86 8.33
CA LEU A 36 14.67 -0.79 7.61
C LEU A 36 13.52 -1.16 8.53
N GLU A 37 12.58 -0.24 8.71
CA GLU A 37 11.30 -0.52 9.35
C GLU A 37 10.18 -0.57 8.29
N TYR A 38 9.26 -1.52 8.46
CA TYR A 38 8.12 -1.71 7.56
C TYR A 38 6.89 -2.20 8.30
N LEU A 39 5.76 -2.17 7.64
CA LEU A 39 4.47 -2.53 8.21
C LEU A 39 3.91 -3.76 7.49
N VAL A 40 3.30 -4.69 8.27
CA VAL A 40 2.68 -5.91 7.74
C VAL A 40 1.30 -6.13 8.33
N PHE A 41 0.45 -6.84 7.62
CA PHE A 41 -0.86 -7.30 8.10
C PHE A 41 -0.75 -8.77 8.54
N PRO A 42 -0.83 -9.09 9.84
CA PRO A 42 -0.80 -10.48 10.31
C PRO A 42 -1.83 -11.37 9.60
N LYS A 43 -3.01 -10.83 9.33
CA LYS A 43 -4.09 -11.54 8.61
C LYS A 43 -3.68 -12.01 7.21
N LEU A 44 -2.85 -11.27 6.50
CA LEU A 44 -2.31 -11.71 5.21
C LEU A 44 -1.15 -12.70 5.38
N GLU A 45 -0.32 -12.54 6.44
CA GLU A 45 0.74 -13.50 6.77
C GLU A 45 0.16 -14.89 7.14
N GLU A 46 -0.98 -14.92 7.85
CA GLU A 46 -1.69 -16.15 8.26
C GLU A 46 -2.16 -17.00 7.08
N THR A 47 -2.33 -16.43 5.88
CA THR A 47 -2.62 -17.22 4.67
C THR A 47 -1.50 -18.19 4.30
N GLY A 48 -0.28 -17.90 4.75
CA GLY A 48 0.92 -18.70 4.46
C GLY A 48 1.47 -18.59 3.04
N VAL A 49 0.70 -18.03 2.08
CA VAL A 49 1.02 -18.05 0.65
C VAL A 49 1.73 -16.79 0.14
N VAL A 50 1.80 -15.70 0.93
CA VAL A 50 2.36 -14.42 0.48
C VAL A 50 3.51 -13.92 1.35
N LYS A 51 4.36 -13.07 0.76
CA LYS A 51 5.17 -12.04 1.42
C LYS A 51 4.58 -10.69 1.04
N HIS A 52 4.50 -9.78 1.99
CA HIS A 52 4.02 -8.43 1.73
C HIS A 52 4.60 -7.45 2.74
N LEU A 53 4.65 -6.20 2.37
CA LEU A 53 4.97 -5.10 3.28
C LEU A 53 4.42 -3.76 2.75
N PHE A 54 4.31 -2.82 3.66
CA PHE A 54 4.15 -1.41 3.37
C PHE A 54 5.38 -0.67 3.93
N THR A 55 6.04 0.13 3.11
CA THR A 55 7.28 0.80 3.51
C THR A 55 7.04 1.97 4.45
N THR A 56 8.07 2.31 5.20
CA THR A 56 8.17 3.56 5.95
C THR A 56 9.19 4.49 5.30
N ARG A 57 9.53 5.60 5.94
CA ARG A 57 10.61 6.51 5.50
C ARG A 57 11.98 6.08 5.97
N THR A 58 12.10 5.03 6.79
CA THR A 58 13.34 4.65 7.47
C THR A 58 14.13 3.60 6.69
N GLY A 59 15.44 3.56 6.90
CA GLY A 59 16.32 2.50 6.39
C GLY A 59 16.73 2.64 4.93
N GLY A 60 16.42 3.77 4.26
CA GLY A 60 16.88 4.07 2.91
C GLY A 60 18.14 4.95 2.86
N VAL A 61 18.52 5.36 1.64
CA VAL A 61 19.70 6.17 1.36
C VAL A 61 19.39 7.55 0.78
N SER A 62 18.13 7.83 0.45
CA SER A 62 17.71 9.13 -0.06
C SER A 62 17.87 10.24 0.98
N SER A 63 18.00 11.50 0.54
CA SER A 63 18.25 12.65 1.41
C SER A 63 17.22 13.76 1.22
N GLY A 64 17.29 14.80 2.07
CA GLY A 64 16.41 15.97 2.00
C GLY A 64 14.95 15.59 2.18
N ILE A 65 14.06 16.08 1.30
CA ILE A 65 12.61 15.80 1.36
C ILE A 65 12.28 14.34 1.06
N TYR A 66 13.23 13.58 0.52
CA TYR A 66 13.12 12.15 0.18
C TYR A 66 13.64 11.22 1.27
N ALA A 67 14.17 11.78 2.38
CA ALA A 67 14.84 10.99 3.42
C ALA A 67 13.85 10.06 4.13
N THR A 68 14.21 8.77 4.17
CA THR A 68 15.37 8.11 3.59
C THR A 68 14.97 7.06 2.54
N MET A 69 13.76 6.47 2.61
CA MET A 69 13.27 5.36 1.81
C MET A 69 12.26 5.84 0.75
N ASN A 70 12.70 6.75 -0.15
CA ASN A 70 11.88 7.10 -1.31
C ASN A 70 11.97 6.02 -2.39
N LEU A 71 10.81 5.60 -2.92
CA LEU A 71 10.71 4.56 -3.95
C LEU A 71 10.18 5.08 -5.30
N SER A 72 10.12 6.40 -5.48
CA SER A 72 9.62 7.00 -6.72
C SER A 72 10.74 7.61 -7.55
N PHE A 73 10.93 7.11 -8.77
CA PHE A 73 11.84 7.69 -9.76
C PHE A 73 11.35 9.03 -10.34
N SER A 74 10.04 9.33 -10.22
CA SER A 74 9.43 10.53 -10.85
C SER A 74 9.34 11.75 -9.93
N ARG A 75 9.91 11.70 -8.72
CA ARG A 75 9.80 12.81 -7.74
C ARG A 75 11.01 13.75 -7.72
N GLY A 76 12.07 13.46 -8.48
CA GLY A 76 13.27 14.29 -8.56
C GLY A 76 14.39 13.89 -7.59
N ASP A 77 14.32 12.71 -7.01
CA ASP A 77 15.41 12.08 -6.26
C ASP A 77 16.46 11.50 -7.22
N ASP A 78 17.67 11.22 -6.69
CA ASP A 78 18.70 10.51 -7.46
C ASP A 78 18.22 9.08 -7.77
N PRO A 79 18.14 8.68 -9.07
CA PRO A 79 17.74 7.33 -9.44
C PRO A 79 18.59 6.22 -8.82
N LEU A 80 19.88 6.47 -8.52
CA LEU A 80 20.75 5.52 -7.85
C LEU A 80 20.31 5.27 -6.40
N ASN A 81 19.92 6.32 -5.70
CA ASN A 81 19.37 6.19 -4.34
C ASN A 81 18.04 5.41 -4.35
N VAL A 82 17.15 5.72 -5.31
CA VAL A 82 15.88 5.01 -5.44
C VAL A 82 16.10 3.53 -5.73
N MET A 83 17.03 3.19 -6.63
CA MET A 83 17.36 1.79 -6.94
C MET A 83 17.97 1.06 -5.74
N GLU A 84 18.85 1.71 -4.97
CA GLU A 84 19.39 1.14 -3.73
C GLU A 84 18.28 0.89 -2.69
N ASN A 85 17.30 1.78 -2.60
CA ASN A 85 16.14 1.58 -1.74
C ASN A 85 15.33 0.34 -2.16
N TYR A 86 15.11 0.12 -3.46
CA TYR A 86 14.48 -1.10 -3.97
C TYR A 86 15.29 -2.36 -3.64
N ARG A 87 16.62 -2.30 -3.76
CA ARG A 87 17.48 -3.43 -3.41
C ARG A 87 17.34 -3.82 -1.93
N ARG A 88 17.30 -2.84 -1.02
CA ARG A 88 17.08 -3.08 0.42
C ARG A 88 15.71 -3.70 0.72
N ILE A 89 14.66 -3.26 0.02
CA ILE A 89 13.34 -3.88 0.12
C ILE A 89 13.37 -5.31 -0.43
N GLY A 90 14.11 -5.54 -1.52
CA GLY A 90 14.29 -6.86 -2.13
C GLY A 90 14.90 -7.87 -1.16
N GLU A 91 15.87 -7.46 -0.32
CA GLU A 91 16.46 -8.30 0.72
C GLU A 91 15.40 -8.81 1.72
N VAL A 92 14.45 -7.94 2.12
CA VAL A 92 13.37 -8.32 3.05
C VAL A 92 12.37 -9.27 2.39
N LEU A 93 12.04 -9.03 1.12
CA LEU A 93 11.12 -9.88 0.36
C LEU A 93 11.76 -11.16 -0.17
N GLU A 94 13.12 -11.26 -0.11
CA GLU A 94 13.93 -12.30 -0.76
C GLU A 94 13.68 -12.37 -2.27
N THR A 95 13.78 -11.20 -2.93
CA THR A 95 13.63 -11.03 -4.38
C THR A 95 14.50 -9.88 -4.86
N ASP A 96 14.73 -9.79 -6.17
CA ASP A 96 15.50 -8.72 -6.80
C ASP A 96 14.59 -7.68 -7.44
N PRO A 97 15.04 -6.41 -7.63
CA PRO A 97 14.27 -5.38 -8.32
C PRO A 97 13.83 -5.78 -9.74
N GLU A 98 14.56 -6.68 -10.39
CA GLU A 98 14.23 -7.22 -11.72
C GLU A 98 12.99 -8.12 -11.70
N HIS A 99 12.61 -8.70 -10.57
CA HIS A 99 11.37 -9.47 -10.36
C HIS A 99 10.25 -8.65 -9.72
N MET A 100 10.41 -7.34 -9.64
CA MET A 100 9.37 -6.43 -9.17
C MET A 100 8.67 -5.77 -10.36
N VAL A 101 7.36 -5.55 -10.24
CA VAL A 101 6.54 -4.92 -11.28
C VAL A 101 5.74 -3.79 -10.67
N ALA A 102 5.99 -2.57 -11.13
CA ALA A 102 5.36 -1.36 -10.62
C ALA A 102 4.15 -0.94 -11.46
N SER A 103 3.11 -0.45 -10.80
CA SER A 103 1.99 0.23 -11.45
C SER A 103 2.38 1.59 -12.02
N ARG A 104 1.61 2.08 -12.98
CA ARG A 104 1.71 3.44 -13.55
C ARG A 104 0.42 4.22 -13.24
N GLN A 105 0.31 4.66 -12.00
CA GLN A 105 -0.91 5.17 -11.38
C GLN A 105 -1.31 6.57 -11.88
N THR A 106 -2.56 6.71 -12.28
CA THR A 106 -3.18 7.98 -12.69
C THR A 106 -4.57 8.19 -12.08
N HIS A 107 -4.89 7.42 -11.03
CA HIS A 107 -6.16 7.44 -10.30
C HIS A 107 -7.35 6.90 -11.10
N THR A 108 -7.11 5.88 -11.93
CA THR A 108 -8.13 5.12 -12.69
C THR A 108 -8.56 3.86 -11.93
N THR A 109 -9.31 2.99 -12.60
CA THR A 109 -9.63 1.63 -12.13
C THR A 109 -9.08 0.54 -13.07
N ASN A 110 -8.13 0.91 -13.94
CA ASN A 110 -7.53 -0.03 -14.85
C ASN A 110 -6.61 -1.00 -14.11
N ILE A 111 -6.72 -2.28 -14.48
CA ILE A 111 -6.00 -3.40 -13.85
C ILE A 111 -5.20 -4.12 -14.93
N HIS A 112 -3.96 -4.49 -14.59
CA HIS A 112 -3.08 -5.26 -15.47
C HIS A 112 -2.77 -6.63 -14.83
N ALA A 113 -2.96 -7.70 -15.61
CA ALA A 113 -2.52 -9.04 -15.25
C ALA A 113 -1.02 -9.17 -15.51
N VAL A 114 -0.26 -9.27 -14.45
CA VAL A 114 1.20 -9.33 -14.48
C VAL A 114 1.66 -10.75 -14.75
N THR A 115 2.62 -10.88 -15.68
CA THR A 115 3.28 -12.11 -16.06
C THR A 115 4.80 -11.97 -15.93
N GLU A 116 5.54 -13.05 -16.17
CA GLU A 116 7.02 -13.03 -16.20
C GLU A 116 7.60 -12.01 -17.20
N LYS A 117 6.86 -11.69 -18.27
CA LYS A 117 7.28 -10.69 -19.27
C LYS A 117 7.30 -9.25 -18.74
N ASP A 118 6.56 -9.03 -17.66
CA ASP A 118 6.45 -7.72 -17.02
C ASP A 118 7.55 -7.47 -15.99
N CYS A 119 8.35 -8.47 -15.64
CA CYS A 119 9.42 -8.36 -14.64
C CYS A 119 10.32 -7.16 -14.89
N GLY A 120 10.61 -6.39 -13.85
CA GLY A 120 11.40 -5.15 -13.88
C GLY A 120 10.65 -3.92 -14.41
N ASN A 121 9.37 -4.05 -14.83
CA ASN A 121 8.61 -2.95 -15.41
C ASN A 121 8.40 -1.81 -14.42
N GLY A 122 8.78 -0.59 -14.82
CA GLY A 122 8.68 0.62 -14.01
C GLY A 122 9.73 0.76 -12.90
N ILE A 123 10.65 -0.22 -12.74
CA ILE A 123 11.73 -0.23 -11.74
C ILE A 123 13.08 -0.45 -12.43
N GLY A 124 13.38 -1.66 -12.89
CA GLY A 124 14.62 -1.97 -13.62
C GLY A 124 14.61 -1.51 -15.07
N ARG A 125 13.44 -1.26 -15.64
CA ARG A 125 13.22 -0.74 -16.99
C ARG A 125 12.05 0.23 -17.02
N ALA A 126 11.95 1.05 -18.08
CA ALA A 126 10.82 1.95 -18.28
C ALA A 126 9.48 1.20 -18.30
N SER A 127 8.42 1.84 -17.81
CA SER A 127 7.08 1.26 -17.88
C SER A 127 6.65 1.04 -19.32
N SER A 128 6.12 -0.14 -19.61
CA SER A 128 5.55 -0.51 -20.93
C SER A 128 4.06 -0.21 -21.03
N TYR A 129 3.43 0.26 -19.96
CA TYR A 129 2.01 0.65 -19.90
C TYR A 129 1.84 1.97 -19.17
N GLU A 130 0.68 2.59 -19.39
CA GLU A 130 0.20 3.81 -18.73
C GLU A 130 -1.15 3.52 -18.07
N ASP A 131 -1.57 4.40 -17.18
CA ASP A 131 -2.92 4.40 -16.59
C ASP A 131 -3.32 3.09 -15.89
N ILE A 132 -2.39 2.43 -15.19
CA ILE A 132 -2.63 1.20 -14.45
C ILE A 132 -2.52 1.49 -12.95
N ASP A 133 -3.64 1.35 -12.25
CA ASP A 133 -3.75 1.56 -10.81
C ASP A 133 -3.91 0.23 -10.02
N GLY A 134 -4.21 -0.87 -10.70
CA GLY A 134 -4.30 -2.21 -10.13
C GLY A 134 -3.39 -3.21 -10.85
N LEU A 135 -2.75 -4.10 -10.08
CA LEU A 135 -1.94 -5.21 -10.59
C LEU A 135 -2.45 -6.51 -9.99
N VAL A 136 -2.51 -7.57 -10.77
CA VAL A 136 -2.85 -8.91 -10.31
C VAL A 136 -1.91 -9.94 -10.91
N THR A 137 -1.67 -11.06 -10.21
CA THR A 137 -0.89 -12.18 -10.75
C THR A 137 -1.17 -13.48 -9.97
N ASP A 138 -0.96 -14.60 -10.63
CA ASP A 138 -0.87 -15.95 -10.05
C ASP A 138 0.55 -16.53 -10.17
N VAL A 139 1.52 -15.72 -10.67
CA VAL A 139 2.91 -16.13 -10.84
C VAL A 139 3.69 -15.92 -9.54
N PRO A 140 4.25 -17.00 -8.93
CA PRO A 140 5.07 -16.89 -7.73
C PRO A 140 6.37 -16.14 -7.98
N GLY A 141 6.90 -15.48 -6.95
CA GLY A 141 8.19 -14.79 -7.00
C GLY A 141 8.17 -13.41 -7.66
N ILE A 142 7.05 -12.99 -8.28
CA ILE A 142 6.90 -11.62 -8.80
C ILE A 142 6.30 -10.75 -7.71
N ALA A 143 6.98 -9.66 -7.36
CA ALA A 143 6.49 -8.67 -6.40
C ALA A 143 5.74 -7.54 -7.12
N LEU A 144 4.45 -7.42 -6.86
CA LEU A 144 3.62 -6.29 -7.29
C LEU A 144 3.96 -5.06 -6.44
N VAL A 145 4.07 -3.88 -7.08
CA VAL A 145 4.45 -2.63 -6.42
C VAL A 145 3.50 -1.50 -6.79
N THR A 146 3.01 -0.78 -5.78
CA THR A 146 2.17 0.42 -5.94
C THR A 146 2.62 1.52 -4.99
N TYR A 147 2.38 2.80 -5.34
CA TYR A 147 2.98 3.96 -4.68
C TYR A 147 2.00 4.82 -3.93
N TYR A 148 2.45 5.39 -2.79
CA TYR A 148 1.57 6.10 -1.88
C TYR A 148 2.21 7.32 -1.21
N ALA A 149 1.37 8.30 -0.97
CA ALA A 149 1.48 9.30 0.07
C ALA A 149 0.06 9.85 0.27
N ASP A 150 -0.66 9.26 1.20
CA ASP A 150 -2.05 9.50 1.61
C ASP A 150 -3.14 8.68 0.89
N CYS A 151 -2.99 8.29 -0.39
CA CYS A 151 -3.94 7.40 -1.06
C CYS A 151 -3.93 6.00 -0.44
N VAL A 152 -5.00 5.23 -0.65
CA VAL A 152 -5.25 3.94 0.00
C VAL A 152 -4.63 2.77 -0.77
N PRO A 153 -3.74 1.97 -0.15
CA PRO A 153 -3.33 0.67 -0.66
C PRO A 153 -4.43 -0.37 -0.41
N LEU A 154 -4.73 -1.16 -1.43
CA LEU A 154 -5.66 -2.29 -1.33
C LEU A 154 -4.92 -3.58 -1.68
N TYR A 155 -4.86 -4.51 -0.72
CA TYR A 155 -4.25 -5.82 -0.88
C TYR A 155 -5.33 -6.88 -1.03
N PHE A 156 -5.13 -7.82 -1.94
CA PHE A 156 -6.00 -8.97 -2.20
C PHE A 156 -5.16 -10.24 -2.26
N VAL A 157 -5.56 -11.26 -1.53
CA VAL A 157 -4.90 -12.57 -1.52
C VAL A 157 -5.99 -13.64 -1.64
N ASP A 158 -5.91 -14.45 -2.68
CA ASP A 158 -6.67 -15.68 -2.82
C ASP A 158 -5.77 -16.87 -2.44
N PRO A 159 -5.89 -17.43 -1.24
CA PRO A 159 -5.07 -18.56 -0.83
C PRO A 159 -5.49 -19.87 -1.51
N VAL A 160 -6.72 -19.96 -2.04
CA VAL A 160 -7.27 -21.17 -2.68
C VAL A 160 -6.70 -21.33 -4.08
N HIS A 161 -6.81 -20.28 -4.93
CA HIS A 161 -6.31 -20.30 -6.30
C HIS A 161 -4.89 -19.76 -6.43
N ARG A 162 -4.27 -19.35 -5.30
CA ARG A 162 -2.92 -18.77 -5.24
C ARG A 162 -2.77 -17.59 -6.22
N ALA A 163 -3.66 -16.62 -6.11
CA ALA A 163 -3.63 -15.38 -6.87
C ALA A 163 -3.56 -14.18 -5.93
N ILE A 164 -2.93 -13.12 -6.36
CA ILE A 164 -2.79 -11.88 -5.59
C ILE A 164 -3.17 -10.65 -6.42
N GLY A 165 -3.60 -9.61 -5.72
CA GLY A 165 -3.85 -8.30 -6.29
C GLY A 165 -3.39 -7.17 -5.38
N LEU A 166 -2.86 -6.11 -5.97
CA LEU A 166 -2.44 -4.91 -5.27
C LEU A 166 -2.91 -3.68 -6.05
N ALA A 167 -3.67 -2.79 -5.40
CA ALA A 167 -4.24 -1.64 -6.08
C ALA A 167 -4.08 -0.34 -5.31
N HIS A 168 -3.95 0.75 -6.06
CA HIS A 168 -3.98 2.12 -5.57
C HIS A 168 -5.40 2.68 -5.66
N SER A 169 -5.93 3.17 -4.54
CA SER A 169 -7.26 3.75 -4.47
C SER A 169 -7.22 5.13 -3.79
N GLY A 170 -6.97 6.19 -4.56
CA GLY A 170 -7.27 7.54 -4.14
C GLY A 170 -8.78 7.79 -4.13
N TRP A 171 -9.24 9.01 -3.80
CA TRP A 171 -10.69 9.29 -3.75
C TRP A 171 -11.40 9.01 -5.09
N ARG A 172 -10.75 9.28 -6.24
CA ARG A 172 -11.30 8.97 -7.59
C ARG A 172 -11.45 7.47 -7.81
N GLY A 173 -10.41 6.69 -7.51
CA GLY A 173 -10.46 5.23 -7.61
C GLY A 173 -11.49 4.64 -6.64
N THR A 174 -11.64 5.20 -5.43
CA THR A 174 -12.66 4.77 -4.47
C THR A 174 -14.06 5.01 -5.00
N VAL A 175 -14.39 6.22 -5.48
CA VAL A 175 -15.71 6.53 -6.07
C VAL A 175 -16.00 5.65 -7.29
N ALA A 176 -14.98 5.43 -8.13
CA ALA A 176 -15.10 4.57 -9.31
C ALA A 176 -15.13 3.05 -8.97
N GLY A 177 -15.03 2.68 -7.68
CA GLY A 177 -15.18 1.30 -7.23
C GLY A 177 -13.95 0.40 -7.45
N MET A 178 -12.72 0.94 -7.38
CA MET A 178 -11.48 0.16 -7.58
C MET A 178 -11.46 -1.16 -6.80
N ALA A 179 -11.91 -1.16 -5.54
CA ALA A 179 -11.94 -2.38 -4.73
C ALA A 179 -12.86 -3.46 -5.34
N ALA A 180 -14.03 -3.08 -5.87
CA ALA A 180 -14.94 -4.01 -6.55
C ALA A 180 -14.38 -4.45 -7.91
N CYS A 181 -13.77 -3.53 -8.67
CA CYS A 181 -13.10 -3.87 -9.94
C CYS A 181 -12.02 -4.94 -9.73
N MET A 182 -11.23 -4.83 -8.65
CA MET A 182 -10.22 -5.84 -8.32
C MET A 182 -10.84 -7.21 -8.01
N VAL A 183 -11.91 -7.25 -7.20
CA VAL A 183 -12.64 -8.49 -6.88
C VAL A 183 -13.17 -9.13 -8.16
N LEU A 184 -13.87 -8.38 -9.01
CA LEU A 184 -14.41 -8.87 -10.28
C LEU A 184 -13.30 -9.36 -11.21
N TYR A 185 -12.20 -8.62 -11.32
CA TYR A 185 -11.08 -9.01 -12.16
C TYR A 185 -10.46 -10.35 -11.70
N MET A 186 -10.28 -10.53 -10.39
CA MET A 186 -9.76 -11.78 -9.84
C MET A 186 -10.75 -12.95 -10.01
N GLN A 187 -12.06 -12.71 -9.94
CA GLN A 187 -13.08 -13.72 -10.26
C GLN A 187 -12.99 -14.17 -11.72
N GLU A 188 -12.89 -13.22 -12.66
CA GLU A 188 -12.89 -13.51 -14.10
C GLU A 188 -11.58 -14.21 -14.55
N HIS A 189 -10.42 -13.82 -13.99
CA HIS A 189 -9.12 -14.28 -14.48
C HIS A 189 -8.54 -15.46 -13.70
N PHE A 190 -8.83 -15.55 -12.39
CA PHE A 190 -8.26 -16.57 -11.51
C PHE A 190 -9.34 -17.46 -10.86
N HIS A 191 -10.63 -17.27 -11.22
CA HIS A 191 -11.76 -17.98 -10.62
C HIS A 191 -11.85 -17.79 -9.09
N SER A 192 -11.30 -16.72 -8.58
CA SER A 192 -11.36 -16.35 -7.17
C SER A 192 -12.80 -16.17 -6.72
N ARG A 193 -13.14 -16.65 -5.54
CA ARG A 193 -14.45 -16.39 -4.94
C ARG A 193 -14.31 -15.25 -3.95
N PRO A 194 -15.20 -14.24 -3.92
CA PRO A 194 -15.10 -13.11 -3.01
C PRO A 194 -14.98 -13.51 -1.54
N GLU A 195 -15.70 -14.57 -1.14
CA GLU A 195 -15.68 -15.12 0.21
C GLU A 195 -14.34 -15.77 0.60
N ASP A 196 -13.52 -16.18 -0.37
CA ASP A 196 -12.18 -16.75 -0.13
C ASP A 196 -11.07 -15.70 -0.09
N LEU A 197 -11.36 -14.46 -0.58
CA LEU A 197 -10.37 -13.39 -0.62
C LEU A 197 -10.07 -12.85 0.76
N MET A 198 -8.78 -12.86 1.13
CA MET A 198 -8.24 -12.13 2.26
C MET A 198 -7.77 -10.75 1.80
N THR A 199 -8.29 -9.69 2.40
CA THR A 199 -8.03 -8.32 1.95
C THR A 199 -7.51 -7.42 3.06
N ALA A 200 -6.74 -6.39 2.67
CA ALA A 200 -6.33 -5.36 3.61
C ALA A 200 -6.39 -3.96 2.98
N ILE A 201 -6.85 -3.00 3.76
CA ILE A 201 -6.86 -1.57 3.47
C ILE A 201 -5.67 -0.98 4.22
N GLY A 202 -4.66 -0.50 3.48
CA GLY A 202 -3.34 -0.15 4.03
C GLY A 202 -3.20 1.26 4.57
N PRO A 203 -2.02 1.59 5.14
CA PRO A 203 -1.73 2.91 5.69
C PRO A 203 -1.95 4.03 4.67
N SER A 204 -2.75 5.00 5.06
CA SER A 204 -3.18 6.12 4.24
C SER A 204 -3.74 7.24 5.11
N ILE A 205 -4.25 8.30 4.52
CA ILE A 205 -4.83 9.41 5.29
C ILE A 205 -6.17 8.99 5.94
N CYS A 206 -6.32 9.23 7.25
CA CYS A 206 -7.56 8.92 7.97
C CYS A 206 -8.60 10.06 7.85
N ALA A 207 -9.83 9.76 8.24
CA ALA A 207 -10.94 10.72 8.21
C ALA A 207 -10.64 12.02 8.96
N ASP A 208 -9.99 11.98 10.13
CA ASP A 208 -9.68 13.18 10.92
C ASP A 208 -8.72 14.16 10.20
N CYS A 209 -7.89 13.64 9.27
CA CYS A 209 -6.92 14.41 8.48
C CYS A 209 -7.40 14.74 7.06
N TYR A 210 -8.39 14.00 6.53
CA TYR A 210 -8.81 14.14 5.13
C TYR A 210 -10.02 15.06 4.99
N GLU A 211 -9.77 16.36 5.14
CA GLU A 211 -10.76 17.41 4.83
C GLU A 211 -10.77 17.69 3.32
N ILE A 212 -11.98 17.70 2.73
CA ILE A 212 -12.26 17.89 1.29
C ILE A 212 -13.25 19.02 1.08
N GLY A 213 -13.38 19.49 -0.18
CA GLY A 213 -14.39 20.45 -0.60
C GLY A 213 -15.71 19.81 -1.02
N GLU A 214 -16.69 20.65 -1.34
CA GLU A 214 -18.02 20.24 -1.82
C GLU A 214 -17.93 19.43 -3.12
N ASP A 215 -17.05 19.80 -4.02
CA ASP A 215 -16.83 19.15 -5.32
C ASP A 215 -16.51 17.65 -5.22
N VAL A 216 -15.69 17.28 -4.22
CA VAL A 216 -15.37 15.87 -3.92
C VAL A 216 -16.49 15.24 -3.10
N ALA A 217 -17.07 15.98 -2.13
CA ALA A 217 -18.11 15.46 -1.25
C ALA A 217 -19.36 15.01 -2.04
N GLU A 218 -19.75 15.75 -3.09
CA GLU A 218 -20.88 15.40 -3.97
C GLU A 218 -20.69 14.03 -4.63
N GLN A 219 -19.46 13.61 -4.95
CA GLN A 219 -19.19 12.32 -5.56
C GLN A 219 -19.44 11.14 -4.60
N PHE A 220 -19.44 11.40 -3.28
CA PHE A 220 -19.68 10.38 -2.26
C PHE A 220 -21.11 10.36 -1.74
N ARG A 221 -21.88 11.45 -1.89
CA ARG A 221 -23.25 11.54 -1.38
C ARG A 221 -24.17 10.51 -2.03
N GLY A 222 -24.92 9.79 -1.19
CA GLY A 222 -25.89 8.80 -1.64
C GLY A 222 -25.32 7.50 -2.19
N HIS A 223 -24.00 7.41 -2.36
CA HIS A 223 -23.33 6.21 -2.85
C HIS A 223 -22.68 5.38 -1.73
N PHE A 224 -22.46 5.98 -0.56
CA PHE A 224 -21.77 5.36 0.57
C PHE A 224 -22.58 5.54 1.87
N PRO A 225 -22.32 4.71 2.91
CA PRO A 225 -22.89 4.91 4.23
C PRO A 225 -22.59 6.32 4.78
N GLU A 226 -23.55 6.92 5.51
CA GLU A 226 -23.42 8.30 6.05
C GLU A 226 -22.12 8.54 6.85
N LYS A 227 -21.60 7.51 7.52
CA LYS A 227 -20.36 7.59 8.28
C LYS A 227 -19.10 7.87 7.43
N VAL A 228 -19.18 7.65 6.11
CA VAL A 228 -18.05 7.88 5.18
C VAL A 228 -17.81 9.37 4.95
N LEU A 229 -18.89 10.17 4.96
CA LEU A 229 -18.81 11.60 4.72
C LEU A 229 -19.45 12.37 5.89
N GLN A 230 -18.63 13.06 6.65
CA GLN A 230 -19.08 13.86 7.80
C GLN A 230 -18.84 15.35 7.56
N LYS A 231 -19.54 16.23 8.31
CA LYS A 231 -19.30 17.66 8.26
C LYS A 231 -17.87 17.99 8.68
N GLY A 232 -17.20 18.82 7.91
CA GLY A 232 -15.87 19.32 8.20
C GLY A 232 -15.85 20.44 9.24
N LYS A 233 -14.66 20.98 9.50
CA LYS A 233 -14.43 22.02 10.51
C LYS A 233 -14.87 23.41 10.04
N ALA A 234 -14.99 23.63 8.72
CA ALA A 234 -15.40 24.90 8.13
C ALA A 234 -16.64 24.72 7.24
N PRO A 235 -17.42 25.77 6.98
CA PRO A 235 -18.52 25.72 6.02
C PRO A 235 -18.07 25.24 4.63
N GLY A 236 -18.83 24.33 4.02
CA GLY A 236 -18.50 23.74 2.72
C GLY A 236 -17.31 22.77 2.72
N LYS A 237 -16.86 22.36 3.91
CA LYS A 237 -15.82 21.32 4.09
C LYS A 237 -16.42 20.07 4.70
N TYR A 238 -15.78 18.93 4.39
CA TYR A 238 -16.22 17.60 4.81
C TYR A 238 -15.02 16.76 5.20
N GLN A 239 -15.21 15.86 6.17
CA GLN A 239 -14.25 14.82 6.52
C GLN A 239 -14.64 13.55 5.77
N LEU A 240 -13.71 13.02 4.98
CA LEU A 240 -13.91 11.83 4.15
C LEU A 240 -13.14 10.64 4.70
N ASP A 241 -13.88 9.56 4.99
CA ASP A 241 -13.31 8.28 5.45
C ASP A 241 -13.15 7.30 4.27
N LEU A 242 -11.97 7.33 3.63
CA LEU A 242 -11.65 6.42 2.53
C LEU A 242 -11.51 4.97 2.99
N TRP A 243 -11.16 4.72 4.26
CA TRP A 243 -11.07 3.36 4.79
C TRP A 243 -12.44 2.70 4.85
N GLN A 244 -13.42 3.40 5.43
CA GLN A 244 -14.80 2.90 5.48
C GLN A 244 -15.46 2.85 4.11
N ALA A 245 -15.13 3.76 3.19
CA ALA A 245 -15.61 3.72 1.81
C ALA A 245 -15.14 2.44 1.11
N ASN A 246 -13.83 2.15 1.10
CA ASN A 246 -13.28 0.95 0.48
C ASN A 246 -13.77 -0.33 1.19
N ARG A 247 -13.89 -0.31 2.53
CA ARG A 247 -14.47 -1.43 3.28
C ARG A 247 -15.91 -1.73 2.84
N SER A 248 -16.74 -0.70 2.64
CA SER A 248 -18.13 -0.89 2.19
C SER A 248 -18.19 -1.45 0.77
N ILE A 249 -17.28 -1.04 -0.12
CA ILE A 249 -17.17 -1.58 -1.48
C ILE A 249 -16.81 -3.07 -1.45
N LEU A 250 -15.81 -3.46 -0.63
CA LEU A 250 -15.39 -4.87 -0.49
C LEU A 250 -16.53 -5.74 0.04
N LEU A 251 -17.25 -5.28 1.06
CA LEU A 251 -18.42 -6.00 1.61
C LEU A 251 -19.51 -6.18 0.55
N ASN A 252 -19.83 -5.12 -0.21
CA ASN A 252 -20.80 -5.18 -1.29
C ASN A 252 -20.38 -6.08 -2.45
N ALA A 253 -19.06 -6.24 -2.65
CA ALA A 253 -18.49 -7.17 -3.63
C ALA A 253 -18.46 -8.63 -3.13
N GLY A 254 -18.92 -8.91 -1.91
CA GLY A 254 -19.04 -10.26 -1.36
C GLY A 254 -17.86 -10.73 -0.51
N VAL A 255 -16.86 -9.88 -0.25
CA VAL A 255 -15.76 -10.21 0.68
C VAL A 255 -16.31 -10.29 2.10
N LEU A 256 -15.97 -11.36 2.83
CA LEU A 256 -16.46 -11.56 4.19
C LEU A 256 -15.90 -10.50 5.16
N PRO A 257 -16.69 -10.00 6.12
CA PRO A 257 -16.25 -8.97 7.06
C PRO A 257 -14.97 -9.33 7.84
N GLU A 258 -14.82 -10.59 8.22
CA GLU A 258 -13.67 -11.14 8.92
C GLU A 258 -12.43 -11.29 8.04
N HIS A 259 -12.59 -11.25 6.71
CA HIS A 259 -11.50 -11.28 5.73
C HIS A 259 -10.97 -9.89 5.36
N ILE A 260 -11.52 -8.83 5.92
CA ILE A 260 -11.09 -7.46 5.66
C ILE A 260 -10.32 -6.94 6.88
N ALA A 261 -9.03 -6.62 6.72
CA ALA A 261 -8.24 -5.88 7.69
C ALA A 261 -8.22 -4.39 7.32
N VAL A 262 -8.53 -3.51 8.25
CA VAL A 262 -8.45 -2.06 8.03
C VAL A 262 -7.35 -1.48 8.89
N THR A 263 -6.37 -0.81 8.28
CA THR A 263 -5.27 -0.15 9.01
C THR A 263 -5.79 0.82 10.07
N ASP A 264 -5.05 0.96 11.16
CA ASP A 264 -5.21 2.03 12.14
C ASP A 264 -4.06 3.06 12.09
N VAL A 265 -3.24 3.01 11.01
CA VAL A 265 -2.07 3.89 10.81
C VAL A 265 -2.35 4.94 9.75
N CYS A 266 -2.40 6.21 10.19
CA CYS A 266 -2.59 7.37 9.33
C CYS A 266 -1.25 7.94 8.90
N THR A 267 -1.03 8.14 7.59
CA THR A 267 0.17 8.76 7.03
C THR A 267 0.37 10.19 7.52
N CYS A 268 -0.71 10.97 7.60
CA CYS A 268 -0.69 12.36 8.01
C CYS A 268 -0.46 12.56 9.53
N HIS A 269 -0.86 11.61 10.36
CA HIS A 269 -0.56 11.65 11.81
C HIS A 269 0.89 11.24 12.12
N ASN A 270 1.55 10.52 11.20
CA ASN A 270 2.90 10.00 11.40
C ASN A 270 3.89 10.52 10.33
N PRO A 271 4.03 11.85 10.09
CA PRO A 271 4.78 12.40 8.97
C PRO A 271 6.29 12.18 9.08
N GLU A 272 6.81 11.96 10.29
CA GLU A 272 8.22 11.62 10.51
C GLU A 272 8.54 10.17 10.15
N TYR A 273 7.53 9.32 10.09
CA TYR A 273 7.65 7.89 9.82
C TYR A 273 7.12 7.48 8.45
N LEU A 274 6.16 8.24 7.91
CA LEU A 274 5.49 7.96 6.64
C LEU A 274 5.45 9.23 5.77
N PHE A 275 5.70 9.09 4.47
CA PHE A 275 5.47 10.21 3.55
C PHE A 275 3.98 10.53 3.47
N SER A 276 3.62 11.79 3.69
CA SER A 276 2.27 12.30 3.55
C SER A 276 2.25 13.55 2.67
N HIS A 277 1.44 13.53 1.63
CA HIS A 277 1.24 14.68 0.74
C HIS A 277 0.58 15.84 1.49
N ARG A 278 -0.40 15.52 2.35
CA ARG A 278 -1.14 16.50 3.16
C ARG A 278 -0.23 17.17 4.18
N ALA A 279 0.51 16.39 4.96
CA ALA A 279 1.35 16.92 6.02
C ALA A 279 2.56 17.72 5.49
N SER A 280 3.12 17.29 4.34
CA SER A 280 4.31 17.94 3.74
C SER A 280 3.98 19.02 2.70
N HIS A 281 2.70 19.31 2.45
CA HIS A 281 2.28 20.23 1.37
C HIS A 281 2.88 19.86 0.00
N GLY A 282 3.01 18.53 -0.25
CA GLY A 282 3.51 17.97 -1.51
C GLY A 282 5.03 17.78 -1.61
N GLN A 283 5.81 18.27 -0.63
CA GLN A 283 7.28 18.12 -0.59
C GLN A 283 7.65 16.79 0.09
N ARG A 284 7.75 15.72 -0.70
CA ARG A 284 7.91 14.37 -0.16
C ARG A 284 8.41 13.37 -1.18
N GLY A 285 8.93 12.24 -0.70
CA GLY A 285 9.07 11.01 -1.46
C GLY A 285 7.75 10.23 -1.58
N ASN A 286 7.81 8.99 -2.04
CA ASN A 286 6.70 8.04 -2.05
C ASN A 286 7.04 6.80 -1.21
N LEU A 287 6.05 6.38 -0.44
CA LEU A 287 5.96 5.04 0.13
C LEU A 287 5.55 4.06 -0.97
N ALA A 288 5.77 2.77 -0.72
CA ALA A 288 5.25 1.73 -1.59
C ALA A 288 4.64 0.57 -0.79
N ALA A 289 3.65 -0.07 -1.41
CA ALA A 289 3.15 -1.37 -1.01
C ALA A 289 3.76 -2.44 -1.89
N PHE A 290 4.08 -3.59 -1.29
CA PHE A 290 4.59 -4.76 -1.98
C PHE A 290 3.76 -5.98 -1.61
N LEU A 291 3.49 -6.83 -2.61
CA LEU A 291 2.79 -8.09 -2.43
C LEU A 291 3.33 -9.12 -3.42
N MET A 292 3.71 -10.30 -2.93
CA MET A 292 4.34 -11.36 -3.73
C MET A 292 3.84 -12.73 -3.27
N LEU A 293 3.51 -13.60 -4.21
CA LEU A 293 3.27 -15.01 -3.93
C LEU A 293 4.59 -15.71 -3.61
N LYS A 294 4.60 -16.51 -2.55
CA LYS A 294 5.73 -17.40 -2.25
C LYS A 294 5.85 -18.49 -3.30
N ASN A 295 7.08 -18.91 -3.60
CA ASN A 295 7.32 -20.11 -4.39
C ASN A 295 6.65 -21.32 -3.71
N ASN A 296 6.26 -22.31 -4.50
CA ASN A 296 5.81 -23.57 -3.93
C ASN A 296 7.00 -24.26 -3.25
N SER A 297 6.84 -24.56 -1.96
CA SER A 297 7.81 -25.31 -1.17
C SER A 297 7.86 -26.76 -1.64
#